data_906ca922e31e4e1be0640d9de5d95e95
#
_entry.id   906ca922e31e4e1be0640d9de5d95e95
#
_cell.length_a   1.000
_cell.length_b   1.000
_cell.length_c   1.000
_cell.angle_alpha   90.00
_cell.angle_beta   90.00
_cell.angle_gamma   90.00
#
_symmetry.space_group_name_H-M   'P 1'
#
loop_
_entity.id
_entity.type
_entity.pdbx_description
1 polymer ?
#
loop_
_entity_poly.entity_id
_entity_poly.type
_entity_poly.pdbx_seq_one_letter_code
_entity_poly.pdbx_strand_id
1 'polypeptide(L)'
;MSKLQKRLLLTKVKQNRTLSLEHLFSREVKFNMAVSIATSFRTSAKSTSISHNNRTVNDPLKNDKYHKHIDWDKTDKNIILVQRPIKEVYDENFGEAVTQYNAKQKRTDRQVKNYFEKVKKDKTLDLQREFIVQFGDKGLCEEYPDTREAFAFQLEKYADWFRQQFPDLKIYNAVIHMDEATPHLHMNVVPVATGYKQGITKRPSFSKWFKNNEIDFKQFREMQVEKLDELVQEMGAVRKIVGTHEYEKPS
;
A
#
# COMPACT_ATOMS: atom_id res chain seq x y z
N MET A 1 9.50 21.59 17.35
CA MET A 1 8.91 21.97 16.05
C MET A 1 7.39 21.78 16.10
N SER A 2 6.64 22.81 15.71
CA SER A 2 5.17 22.74 15.63
C SER A 2 4.71 21.81 14.48
N LYS A 3 3.44 21.31 14.55
CA LYS A 3 2.82 20.52 13.45
C LYS A 3 2.90 21.25 12.10
N LEU A 4 2.79 22.59 12.12
CA LEU A 4 2.86 23.43 10.92
C LEU A 4 4.28 23.48 10.34
N GLN A 5 5.30 23.58 11.20
CA GLN A 5 6.71 23.56 10.76
C GLN A 5 7.12 22.22 10.17
N LYS A 6 6.66 21.09 10.74
CA LYS A 6 6.88 19.76 10.16
C LYS A 6 6.19 19.61 8.78
N ARG A 7 4.97 20.16 8.63
CA ARG A 7 4.23 20.13 7.38
C ARG A 7 4.90 20.97 6.29
N LEU A 8 5.40 22.16 6.62
CA LEU A 8 6.15 23.04 5.72
C LEU A 8 7.49 22.42 5.31
N LEU A 9 8.19 21.77 6.24
CA LEU A 9 9.45 21.08 5.95
C LEU A 9 9.23 19.91 5.00
N LEU A 10 8.21 19.08 5.25
CA LEU A 10 7.83 17.96 4.36
C LEU A 10 7.43 18.45 2.95
N THR A 11 6.73 19.59 2.86
CA THR A 11 6.36 20.19 1.57
C THR A 11 7.59 20.69 0.81
N LYS A 12 8.53 21.36 1.50
CA LYS A 12 9.80 21.82 0.88
C LYS A 12 10.70 20.67 0.44
N VAL A 13 10.79 19.60 1.25
CA VAL A 13 11.56 18.40 0.90
C VAL A 13 10.93 17.72 -0.33
N LYS A 14 9.60 17.60 -0.39
CA LYS A 14 8.90 17.08 -1.57
C LYS A 14 9.15 17.96 -2.82
N GLN A 15 9.02 19.28 -2.71
CA GLN A 15 9.25 20.20 -3.82
C GLN A 15 10.69 20.14 -4.35
N ASN A 16 11.69 20.14 -3.46
CA ASN A 16 13.10 20.04 -3.86
C ASN A 16 13.42 18.68 -4.50
N ARG A 17 12.79 17.60 -4.01
CA ARG A 17 12.94 16.26 -4.60
C ARG A 17 12.29 16.19 -5.99
N THR A 18 11.08 16.76 -6.15
CA THR A 18 10.38 16.84 -7.44
C THR A 18 11.19 17.62 -8.46
N LEU A 19 11.72 18.79 -8.10
CA LEU A 19 12.57 19.62 -8.97
C LEU A 19 13.89 18.92 -9.36
N SER A 20 14.52 18.18 -8.43
CA SER A 20 15.73 17.39 -8.72
C SER A 20 15.44 16.23 -9.66
N LEU A 21 14.28 15.58 -9.50
CA LEU A 21 13.85 14.45 -10.34
C LEU A 21 13.36 14.93 -11.72
N GLU A 22 12.64 16.05 -11.80
CA GLU A 22 12.30 16.70 -13.07
C GLU A 22 13.56 17.08 -13.85
N HIS A 23 14.64 17.48 -13.16
CA HIS A 23 15.93 17.76 -13.79
C HIS A 23 16.67 16.49 -14.24
N LEU A 24 16.52 15.38 -13.53
CA LEU A 24 17.00 14.05 -13.95
C LEU A 24 16.23 13.52 -15.17
N PHE A 25 14.91 13.76 -15.25
CA PHE A 25 14.09 13.36 -16.39
C PHE A 25 14.12 14.36 -17.56
N SER A 26 14.47 15.64 -17.35
CA SER A 26 14.60 16.65 -18.42
C SER A 26 15.90 16.53 -19.22
N ARG A 27 16.92 15.87 -18.69
CA ARG A 27 18.03 15.38 -19.50
C ARG A 27 17.52 14.15 -20.23
N GLU A 28 17.54 14.16 -21.54
CA GLU A 28 17.18 13.12 -22.53
C GLU A 28 17.80 11.71 -22.27
N VAL A 29 17.80 11.25 -21.04
CA VAL A 29 18.03 9.84 -20.71
C VAL A 29 16.72 9.12 -20.95
N LYS A 30 16.34 8.97 -22.21
CA LYS A 30 15.36 7.94 -22.59
C LYS A 30 16.04 6.63 -22.24
N PHE A 31 15.64 6.07 -21.08
CA PHE A 31 16.03 4.73 -20.71
C PHE A 31 15.44 3.78 -21.76
N ASN A 32 16.23 3.42 -22.77
CA ASN A 32 15.83 2.39 -23.74
C ASN A 32 15.91 1.01 -23.05
N MET A 33 15.33 0.94 -21.82
CA MET A 33 15.40 -0.25 -20.98
C MET A 33 14.01 -0.87 -20.80
N ALA A 34 14.00 -2.19 -20.62
CA ALA A 34 12.80 -2.93 -20.34
C ALA A 34 12.62 -3.09 -18.83
N VAL A 35 11.51 -2.57 -18.28
CA VAL A 35 11.20 -2.57 -16.85
C VAL A 35 10.06 -3.55 -16.57
N SER A 36 10.28 -4.54 -15.71
CA SER A 36 9.22 -5.40 -15.20
C SER A 36 8.37 -4.67 -14.17
N ILE A 37 7.09 -5.05 -14.07
CA ILE A 37 6.20 -4.62 -12.99
C ILE A 37 5.72 -5.82 -12.21
N ALA A 38 5.63 -5.68 -10.91
CA ALA A 38 5.03 -6.68 -10.04
C ALA A 38 3.99 -6.03 -9.12
N THR A 39 2.83 -6.64 -9.03
CA THR A 39 1.79 -6.26 -8.07
C THR A 39 1.27 -7.51 -7.39
N SER A 40 1.25 -7.51 -6.07
CA SER A 40 0.64 -8.58 -5.29
C SER A 40 -0.43 -8.01 -4.37
N PHE A 41 -1.47 -8.80 -4.17
CA PHE A 41 -2.57 -8.50 -3.26
C PHE A 41 -2.67 -9.63 -2.24
N ARG A 42 -2.33 -9.35 -1.00
CA ARG A 42 -2.43 -10.35 0.06
C ARG A 42 -3.88 -10.51 0.50
N THR A 43 -4.40 -11.72 0.33
CA THR A 43 -5.79 -12.05 0.65
C THR A 43 -6.06 -12.25 2.13
N SER A 44 -5.03 -12.39 2.96
CA SER A 44 -5.15 -12.59 4.40
C SER A 44 -4.58 -11.41 5.20
N ALA A 45 -5.40 -10.82 6.07
CA ALA A 45 -4.94 -9.81 7.03
C ALA A 45 -3.86 -10.33 7.98
N LYS A 46 -3.83 -11.64 8.23
CA LYS A 46 -2.86 -12.29 9.13
C LYS A 46 -1.46 -12.42 8.52
N SER A 47 -1.32 -12.30 7.21
CA SER A 47 -0.01 -12.40 6.52
C SER A 47 0.76 -11.08 6.50
N THR A 48 0.16 -9.97 6.94
CA THR A 48 0.79 -8.65 6.98
C THR A 48 1.52 -8.42 8.29
N SER A 49 2.78 -8.03 8.21
CA SER A 49 3.58 -7.59 9.35
C SER A 49 3.83 -6.08 9.27
N ILE A 50 3.06 -5.31 10.02
CA ILE A 50 3.25 -3.84 10.10
C ILE A 50 4.61 -3.50 10.72
N SER A 51 5.11 -4.32 11.65
CA SER A 51 6.45 -4.13 12.22
C SER A 51 7.56 -4.32 11.18
N HIS A 52 7.40 -5.28 10.25
CA HIS A 52 8.30 -5.43 9.11
C HIS A 52 8.21 -4.22 8.18
N ASN A 53 6.99 -3.84 7.77
CA ASN A 53 6.80 -2.73 6.83
C ASN A 53 7.35 -1.40 7.38
N ASN A 54 7.23 -1.17 8.69
CA ASN A 54 7.68 0.05 9.34
C ASN A 54 9.09 -0.06 9.97
N ARG A 55 9.79 -1.19 9.78
CA ARG A 55 11.12 -1.46 10.35
C ARG A 55 11.16 -1.31 11.89
N THR A 56 10.05 -1.67 12.55
CA THR A 56 9.92 -1.63 14.02
C THR A 56 10.04 -3.01 14.67
N VAL A 57 10.73 -3.94 14.00
CA VAL A 57 11.04 -5.27 14.55
C VAL A 57 12.09 -5.17 15.65
N ASN A 58 11.97 -6.03 16.65
CA ASN A 58 12.94 -6.12 17.74
C ASN A 58 14.30 -6.60 17.23
N ASP A 59 15.40 -6.12 17.81
CA ASP A 59 16.77 -6.45 17.42
C ASP A 59 17.08 -7.95 17.27
N PRO A 60 16.62 -8.87 18.14
CA PRO A 60 16.83 -10.30 17.95
C PRO A 60 16.26 -10.87 16.65
N LEU A 61 15.23 -10.21 16.09
CA LEU A 61 14.56 -10.64 14.85
C LEU A 61 15.17 -10.06 13.59
N LYS A 62 16.07 -9.06 13.70
CA LYS A 62 16.70 -8.43 12.53
C LYS A 62 17.53 -9.40 11.70
N ASN A 63 18.13 -10.38 12.33
CA ASN A 63 19.02 -11.38 11.69
C ASN A 63 18.33 -12.72 11.43
N ASP A 64 17.01 -12.83 11.61
CA ASP A 64 16.30 -14.04 11.29
C ASP A 64 16.17 -14.25 9.76
N LYS A 65 15.73 -15.44 9.36
CA LYS A 65 15.60 -15.80 7.94
C LYS A 65 14.62 -14.90 7.14
N TYR A 66 13.73 -14.19 7.82
CA TYR A 66 12.72 -13.32 7.20
C TYR A 66 13.19 -11.88 7.02
N HIS A 67 14.29 -11.48 7.69
CA HIS A 67 14.78 -10.10 7.70
C HIS A 67 16.22 -9.95 7.21
N LYS A 68 16.94 -11.06 6.95
CA LYS A 68 18.34 -11.04 6.50
C LYS A 68 18.59 -10.37 5.14
N HIS A 69 17.53 -10.11 4.36
CA HIS A 69 17.60 -9.41 3.08
C HIS A 69 17.51 -7.87 3.23
N ILE A 70 17.29 -7.39 4.45
CA ILE A 70 17.17 -5.96 4.77
C ILE A 70 18.56 -5.42 5.11
N ASP A 71 18.94 -4.34 4.46
CA ASP A 71 20.12 -3.54 4.83
C ASP A 71 19.72 -2.54 5.94
N TRP A 72 19.89 -2.95 7.18
CA TRP A 72 19.46 -2.18 8.36
C TRP A 72 20.14 -0.82 8.49
N ASP A 73 21.33 -0.64 7.88
CA ASP A 73 22.05 0.64 7.85
C ASP A 73 21.44 1.64 6.87
N LYS A 74 20.51 1.20 6.03
CA LYS A 74 19.80 2.02 5.03
C LYS A 74 18.33 2.23 5.33
N THR A 75 17.83 1.82 6.47
CA THR A 75 16.41 1.95 6.82
C THR A 75 15.93 3.41 6.93
N ASP A 76 16.84 4.34 7.18
CA ASP A 76 16.57 5.78 7.16
C ASP A 76 16.25 6.32 5.75
N LYS A 77 16.60 5.58 4.70
CA LYS A 77 16.28 5.91 3.30
C LYS A 77 14.88 5.50 2.89
N ASN A 78 14.18 4.69 3.70
CA ASN A 78 12.81 4.30 3.43
C ASN A 78 11.88 5.53 3.42
N ILE A 79 10.92 5.53 2.49
CA ILE A 79 10.03 6.67 2.29
C ILE A 79 8.67 6.34 2.90
N ILE A 80 8.34 7.04 3.97
CA ILE A 80 7.05 6.89 4.65
C ILE A 80 6.04 7.85 4.01
N LEU A 81 5.08 7.31 3.23
CA LEU A 81 4.02 8.09 2.60
C LEU A 81 2.83 8.29 3.54
N VAL A 82 2.44 7.22 4.24
CA VAL A 82 1.35 7.22 5.22
C VAL A 82 1.74 6.29 6.38
N GLN A 83 1.54 6.77 7.61
CA GLN A 83 1.70 5.96 8.80
C GLN A 83 0.71 6.44 9.85
N ARG A 84 -0.39 5.70 10.01
CA ARG A 84 -1.48 6.01 10.93
C ARG A 84 -1.89 4.76 11.71
N PRO A 85 -2.30 4.87 12.97
CA PRO A 85 -2.91 3.76 13.69
C PRO A 85 -4.19 3.29 12.96
N ILE A 86 -4.27 1.99 12.66
CA ILE A 86 -5.44 1.40 12.00
C ILE A 86 -6.75 1.66 12.79
N LYS A 87 -6.67 1.75 14.12
CA LYS A 87 -7.83 2.02 14.97
C LYS A 87 -8.45 3.39 14.70
N GLU A 88 -7.62 4.42 14.46
CA GLU A 88 -8.12 5.76 14.10
C GLU A 88 -8.90 5.71 12.78
N VAL A 89 -8.40 4.97 11.79
CA VAL A 89 -9.10 4.80 10.51
C VAL A 89 -10.43 4.06 10.70
N TYR A 90 -10.50 3.11 11.63
CA TYR A 90 -11.75 2.44 11.98
C TYR A 90 -12.74 3.38 12.65
N ASP A 91 -12.32 4.19 13.60
CA ASP A 91 -13.18 5.14 14.30
C ASP A 91 -13.73 6.21 13.34
N GLU A 92 -12.88 6.74 12.47
CA GLU A 92 -13.28 7.73 11.45
C GLU A 92 -14.31 7.19 10.43
N ASN A 93 -14.15 5.94 9.99
CA ASN A 93 -14.96 5.42 8.88
C ASN A 93 -16.18 4.62 9.34
N PHE A 94 -16.13 3.99 10.51
CA PHE A 94 -17.20 3.11 10.99
C PHE A 94 -17.86 3.59 12.29
N GLY A 95 -17.24 4.53 13.03
CA GLY A 95 -17.70 4.97 14.36
C GLY A 95 -19.15 5.44 14.36
N GLU A 96 -19.53 6.28 13.40
CA GLU A 96 -20.92 6.75 13.25
C GLU A 96 -21.90 5.59 13.01
N ALA A 97 -21.57 4.65 12.10
CA ALA A 97 -22.44 3.50 11.80
C ALA A 97 -22.60 2.56 13.01
N VAL A 98 -21.55 2.43 13.82
CA VAL A 98 -21.58 1.68 15.08
C VAL A 98 -22.47 2.38 16.12
N THR A 99 -22.33 3.70 16.25
CA THR A 99 -23.18 4.51 17.16
C THR A 99 -24.65 4.38 16.79
N GLN A 100 -24.98 4.52 15.50
CA GLN A 100 -26.36 4.37 15.01
C GLN A 100 -26.89 2.94 15.22
N TYR A 101 -26.06 1.92 15.08
CA TYR A 101 -26.42 0.54 15.38
C TYR A 101 -26.69 0.36 16.86
N ASN A 102 -25.82 0.84 17.73
CA ASN A 102 -25.93 0.72 19.18
C ASN A 102 -27.17 1.41 19.73
N ALA A 103 -27.54 2.58 19.21
CA ALA A 103 -28.73 3.33 19.60
C ALA A 103 -30.03 2.53 19.37
N LYS A 104 -30.05 1.60 18.44
CA LYS A 104 -31.19 0.71 18.15
C LYS A 104 -31.25 -0.53 19.05
N GLN A 105 -30.19 -0.79 19.84
CA GLN A 105 -30.12 -1.99 20.70
C GLN A 105 -30.72 -1.71 22.07
N LYS A 106 -31.85 -2.35 22.39
CA LYS A 106 -32.48 -2.27 23.73
C LYS A 106 -31.63 -2.93 24.82
N ARG A 107 -30.81 -3.93 24.46
CA ARG A 107 -29.97 -4.70 25.38
C ARG A 107 -28.51 -4.29 25.21
N THR A 108 -27.84 -4.01 26.33
CA THR A 108 -26.43 -3.56 26.34
C THR A 108 -25.45 -4.63 25.89
N ASP A 109 -25.77 -5.93 26.11
CA ASP A 109 -24.96 -7.07 25.65
C ASP A 109 -24.93 -7.21 24.12
N ARG A 110 -25.90 -6.60 23.40
CA ARG A 110 -25.93 -6.54 21.93
C ARG A 110 -25.21 -5.34 21.34
N GLN A 111 -24.82 -4.39 22.18
CA GLN A 111 -24.06 -3.21 21.75
C GLN A 111 -22.62 -3.57 21.44
N VAL A 112 -22.06 -2.95 20.42
CA VAL A 112 -20.66 -3.11 20.01
C VAL A 112 -19.83 -2.05 20.72
N LYS A 113 -19.05 -2.46 21.72
CA LYS A 113 -18.16 -1.57 22.49
C LYS A 113 -16.86 -1.24 21.77
N ASN A 114 -16.32 -2.19 21.03
CA ASN A 114 -15.09 -2.02 20.25
C ASN A 114 -15.25 -2.71 18.90
N TYR A 115 -15.45 -1.92 17.85
CA TYR A 115 -15.71 -2.47 16.53
C TYR A 115 -14.46 -3.07 15.89
N PHE A 116 -13.29 -2.44 16.08
CA PHE A 116 -12.03 -2.98 15.60
C PHE A 116 -11.76 -4.40 16.13
N GLU A 117 -11.89 -4.60 17.46
CA GLU A 117 -11.69 -5.92 18.07
C GLU A 117 -12.77 -6.94 17.64
N LYS A 118 -14.00 -6.46 17.35
CA LYS A 118 -15.04 -7.31 16.78
C LYS A 118 -14.64 -7.79 15.38
N VAL A 119 -14.21 -6.90 14.50
CA VAL A 119 -13.78 -7.24 13.13
C VAL A 119 -12.55 -8.14 13.15
N LYS A 120 -11.59 -7.90 14.04
CA LYS A 120 -10.38 -8.73 14.19
C LYS A 120 -10.71 -10.20 14.50
N LYS A 121 -11.80 -10.47 15.19
CA LYS A 121 -12.28 -11.82 15.52
C LYS A 121 -13.21 -12.39 14.44
N ASP A 122 -13.78 -11.56 13.59
CA ASP A 122 -14.71 -11.97 12.54
C ASP A 122 -13.94 -12.66 11.39
N LYS A 123 -14.50 -13.76 10.88
CA LYS A 123 -13.88 -14.52 9.77
C LYS A 123 -14.41 -14.10 8.40
N THR A 124 -15.46 -13.29 8.37
CA THR A 124 -16.16 -12.89 7.15
C THR A 124 -15.87 -11.44 6.72
N LEU A 125 -15.27 -10.65 7.62
CA LEU A 125 -14.90 -9.27 7.38
C LEU A 125 -13.40 -9.15 7.11
N ASP A 126 -13.04 -8.15 6.32
CA ASP A 126 -11.66 -7.85 5.98
C ASP A 126 -11.09 -6.82 6.95
N LEU A 127 -10.26 -7.27 7.91
CA LEU A 127 -9.63 -6.33 8.85
C LEU A 127 -8.82 -5.26 8.10
N GLN A 128 -8.03 -5.70 7.14
CA GLN A 128 -7.21 -4.89 6.24
C GLN A 128 -6.69 -5.77 5.10
N ARG A 129 -6.10 -5.14 4.06
CA ARG A 129 -5.37 -5.85 3.00
C ARG A 129 -4.06 -5.14 2.72
N GLU A 130 -3.09 -5.89 2.23
CA GLU A 130 -1.81 -5.36 1.81
C GLU A 130 -1.64 -5.49 0.31
N PHE A 131 -1.15 -4.42 -0.30
CA PHE A 131 -0.65 -4.39 -1.67
C PHE A 131 0.86 -4.23 -1.62
N ILE A 132 1.57 -4.98 -2.46
CA ILE A 132 3.00 -4.80 -2.69
C ILE A 132 3.17 -4.49 -4.17
N VAL A 133 3.84 -3.38 -4.48
CA VAL A 133 4.04 -2.90 -5.85
C VAL A 133 5.52 -2.64 -6.07
N GLN A 134 6.06 -3.09 -7.22
CA GLN A 134 7.48 -2.99 -7.55
C GLN A 134 7.67 -2.71 -9.02
N PHE A 135 8.69 -1.90 -9.35
CA PHE A 135 9.25 -1.74 -10.68
C PHE A 135 10.64 -2.38 -10.74
N GLY A 136 10.94 -3.01 -11.88
CA GLY A 136 12.23 -3.63 -12.12
C GLY A 136 12.51 -4.84 -11.24
N ASP A 137 13.77 -5.23 -11.23
CA ASP A 137 14.30 -6.32 -10.44
C ASP A 137 15.70 -5.97 -9.89
N LYS A 138 16.27 -6.88 -9.09
CA LYS A 138 17.58 -6.70 -8.47
C LYS A 138 18.67 -6.43 -9.52
N GLY A 139 18.68 -7.23 -10.61
CA GLY A 139 19.70 -7.10 -11.66
C GLY A 139 19.69 -5.73 -12.31
N LEU A 140 18.49 -5.21 -12.60
CA LEU A 140 18.33 -3.86 -13.18
C LEU A 140 18.80 -2.76 -12.22
N CYS A 141 18.51 -2.88 -10.92
CA CYS A 141 18.96 -1.91 -9.92
C CYS A 141 20.48 -1.98 -9.65
N GLU A 142 21.12 -3.12 -9.86
CA GLU A 142 22.57 -3.28 -9.74
C GLU A 142 23.29 -2.72 -10.98
N GLU A 143 22.76 -2.96 -12.18
CA GLU A 143 23.31 -2.46 -13.43
C GLU A 143 23.13 -0.94 -13.60
N TYR A 144 21.99 -0.42 -13.16
CA TYR A 144 21.63 1.00 -13.25
C TYR A 144 21.17 1.55 -11.89
N PRO A 145 22.08 1.89 -10.97
CA PRO A 145 21.73 2.29 -9.59
C PRO A 145 20.77 3.48 -9.49
N ASP A 146 20.83 4.44 -10.45
CA ASP A 146 19.96 5.63 -10.48
C ASP A 146 18.48 5.27 -10.71
N THR A 147 18.20 4.07 -11.22
CA THR A 147 16.82 3.59 -11.40
C THR A 147 16.08 3.45 -10.08
N ARG A 148 16.79 3.23 -8.97
CA ARG A 148 16.19 3.08 -7.64
C ARG A 148 15.37 4.32 -7.24
N GLU A 149 15.94 5.51 -7.42
CA GLU A 149 15.24 6.77 -7.11
C GLU A 149 14.07 7.01 -8.08
N ALA A 150 14.26 6.68 -9.38
CA ALA A 150 13.20 6.76 -10.37
C ALA A 150 12.02 5.84 -10.02
N PHE A 151 12.30 4.60 -9.64
CA PHE A 151 11.27 3.64 -9.20
C PHE A 151 10.54 4.12 -7.94
N ALA A 152 11.28 4.62 -6.94
CA ALA A 152 10.67 5.18 -5.74
C ALA A 152 9.71 6.32 -6.06
N PHE A 153 10.10 7.24 -6.95
CA PHE A 153 9.24 8.33 -7.39
C PHE A 153 7.96 7.85 -8.09
N GLN A 154 8.07 6.85 -8.96
CA GLN A 154 6.88 6.29 -9.62
C GLN A 154 5.98 5.52 -8.63
N LEU A 155 6.55 4.89 -7.60
CA LEU A 155 5.77 4.26 -6.52
C LEU A 155 5.01 5.30 -5.67
N GLU A 156 5.59 6.49 -5.43
CA GLU A 156 4.86 7.61 -4.80
C GLU A 156 3.66 8.04 -5.67
N LYS A 157 3.87 8.22 -6.98
CA LYS A 157 2.80 8.58 -7.93
C LYS A 157 1.71 7.50 -7.98
N TYR A 158 2.10 6.23 -7.95
CA TYR A 158 1.15 5.12 -7.90
C TYR A 158 0.31 5.17 -6.62
N ALA A 159 0.90 5.40 -5.45
CA ALA A 159 0.17 5.50 -4.19
C ALA A 159 -0.82 6.69 -4.18
N ASP A 160 -0.43 7.82 -4.78
CA ASP A 160 -1.31 9.00 -4.91
C ASP A 160 -2.47 8.72 -5.89
N TRP A 161 -2.20 8.09 -7.03
CA TRP A 161 -3.24 7.63 -7.97
C TRP A 161 -4.19 6.65 -7.29
N PHE A 162 -3.69 5.64 -6.59
CA PHE A 162 -4.51 4.63 -5.91
C PHE A 162 -5.47 5.27 -4.89
N ARG A 163 -4.99 6.25 -4.13
CA ARG A 163 -5.81 7.00 -3.15
C ARG A 163 -6.94 7.77 -3.82
N GLN A 164 -6.69 8.35 -4.99
CA GLN A 164 -7.67 9.12 -5.75
C GLN A 164 -8.67 8.21 -6.48
N GLN A 165 -8.18 7.13 -7.07
CA GLN A 165 -8.99 6.20 -7.85
C GLN A 165 -9.91 5.35 -6.96
N PHE A 166 -9.43 4.99 -5.76
CA PHE A 166 -10.14 4.10 -4.84
C PHE A 166 -10.31 4.74 -3.45
N PRO A 167 -11.08 5.84 -3.34
CA PRO A 167 -11.17 6.62 -2.10
C PRO A 167 -11.76 5.86 -0.91
N ASP A 168 -12.51 4.78 -1.15
CA ASP A 168 -13.08 3.92 -0.11
C ASP A 168 -12.13 2.77 0.33
N LEU A 169 -10.98 2.64 -0.30
CA LEU A 169 -9.87 1.83 0.19
C LEU A 169 -8.94 2.73 1.01
N LYS A 170 -9.19 2.82 2.32
CA LYS A 170 -8.50 3.78 3.20
C LYS A 170 -7.09 3.32 3.50
N ILE A 171 -6.10 3.98 2.89
CA ILE A 171 -4.68 3.73 3.16
C ILE A 171 -4.36 4.21 4.57
N TYR A 172 -3.88 3.32 5.44
CA TYR A 172 -3.44 3.67 6.79
C TYR A 172 -1.93 3.50 6.99
N ASN A 173 -1.27 2.68 6.15
CA ASN A 173 0.17 2.52 6.13
C ASN A 173 0.64 2.40 4.67
N ALA A 174 1.63 3.19 4.27
CA ALA A 174 2.27 3.11 2.97
C ALA A 174 3.74 3.50 3.12
N VAL A 175 4.64 2.57 2.82
CA VAL A 175 6.09 2.73 2.95
C VAL A 175 6.76 2.17 1.71
N ILE A 176 7.69 2.93 1.13
CA ILE A 176 8.57 2.46 0.08
C ILE A 176 9.88 2.02 0.73
N HIS A 177 10.22 0.76 0.58
CA HIS A 177 11.47 0.21 1.08
C HIS A 177 12.59 0.51 0.08
N MET A 178 13.59 1.25 0.56
CA MET A 178 14.84 1.54 -0.15
C MET A 178 16.01 0.74 0.41
N ASP A 179 15.80 0.02 1.49
CA ASP A 179 16.76 -0.77 2.25
C ASP A 179 16.82 -2.25 1.82
N GLU A 180 16.18 -2.60 0.72
CA GLU A 180 16.23 -3.92 0.09
C GLU A 180 16.81 -3.86 -1.33
N ALA A 181 17.00 -5.02 -1.97
CA ALA A 181 17.63 -5.11 -3.28
C ALA A 181 16.92 -4.29 -4.37
N THR A 182 15.59 -4.24 -4.34
CA THR A 182 14.77 -3.49 -5.29
C THR A 182 13.78 -2.63 -4.53
N PRO A 183 13.62 -1.34 -4.85
CA PRO A 183 12.58 -0.50 -4.26
C PRO A 183 11.19 -1.06 -4.49
N HIS A 184 10.38 -1.12 -3.44
CA HIS A 184 9.00 -1.58 -3.53
C HIS A 184 8.12 -0.92 -2.48
N LEU A 185 6.85 -0.75 -2.83
CA LEU A 185 5.83 -0.14 -1.98
C LEU A 185 5.07 -1.21 -1.22
N HIS A 186 5.03 -1.12 0.10
CA HIS A 186 4.05 -1.78 0.95
C HIS A 186 2.91 -0.81 1.26
N MET A 187 1.69 -1.15 0.88
CA MET A 187 0.52 -0.31 1.10
C MET A 187 -0.59 -1.13 1.76
N ASN A 188 -0.98 -0.74 2.97
CA ASN A 188 -2.01 -1.39 3.75
C ASN A 188 -3.30 -0.55 3.76
N VAL A 189 -4.42 -1.17 3.43
CA VAL A 189 -5.71 -0.50 3.28
C VAL A 189 -6.82 -1.15 4.08
N VAL A 190 -7.77 -0.35 4.54
CA VAL A 190 -9.04 -0.80 5.11
C VAL A 190 -10.14 -0.55 4.08
N PRO A 191 -10.84 -1.61 3.60
CA PRO A 191 -11.95 -1.43 2.66
C PRO A 191 -13.18 -0.91 3.40
N VAL A 192 -13.82 0.15 2.90
CA VAL A 192 -15.04 0.70 3.46
C VAL A 192 -16.20 0.40 2.51
N ALA A 193 -17.02 -0.57 2.86
CA ALA A 193 -18.20 -0.92 2.08
C ALA A 193 -19.48 -0.45 2.78
N THR A 194 -20.40 0.10 2.00
CA THR A 194 -21.68 0.67 2.44
C THR A 194 -22.88 -0.15 1.95
N GLY A 195 -24.09 0.29 2.28
CA GLY A 195 -25.33 -0.26 1.74
C GLY A 195 -25.76 -1.60 2.39
N TYR A 196 -25.36 -1.87 3.63
CA TYR A 196 -25.89 -3.00 4.39
C TYR A 196 -27.24 -2.64 5.00
N LYS A 197 -28.30 -3.41 4.65
CA LYS A 197 -29.67 -3.18 5.11
C LYS A 197 -29.88 -3.59 6.58
N GLN A 198 -29.07 -4.52 7.11
CA GLN A 198 -29.20 -5.04 8.47
C GLN A 198 -27.88 -4.92 9.24
N GLY A 199 -27.96 -4.65 10.53
CA GLY A 199 -26.81 -4.50 11.41
C GLY A 199 -26.11 -3.17 11.24
N ILE A 200 -24.77 -3.18 11.30
CA ILE A 200 -23.92 -2.00 11.07
C ILE A 200 -23.92 -1.71 9.56
N THR A 201 -24.26 -0.49 9.17
CA THR A 201 -24.50 -0.11 7.77
C THR A 201 -23.24 0.09 6.93
N LYS A 202 -22.09 0.29 7.58
CA LYS A 202 -20.76 0.33 6.97
C LYS A 202 -19.90 -0.76 7.55
N ARG A 203 -19.23 -1.55 6.71
CA ARG A 203 -18.37 -2.66 7.17
C ARG A 203 -17.11 -2.76 6.33
N PRO A 204 -15.99 -3.26 6.90
CA PRO A 204 -14.80 -3.54 6.11
C PRO A 204 -15.01 -4.84 5.31
N SER A 205 -15.20 -4.72 4.00
CA SER A 205 -15.44 -5.86 3.11
C SER A 205 -15.05 -5.55 1.68
N PHE A 206 -14.02 -6.22 1.14
CA PHE A 206 -13.64 -6.12 -0.26
C PHE A 206 -14.71 -6.68 -1.18
N SER A 207 -15.32 -7.82 -0.85
CA SER A 207 -16.35 -8.42 -1.70
C SER A 207 -17.57 -7.52 -1.88
N LYS A 208 -17.97 -6.78 -0.82
CA LYS A 208 -19.05 -5.81 -0.93
C LYS A 208 -18.58 -4.54 -1.60
N TRP A 209 -17.33 -4.11 -1.39
CA TRP A 209 -16.73 -2.98 -2.06
C TRP A 209 -16.70 -3.18 -3.58
N PHE A 210 -16.26 -4.35 -4.07
CA PHE A 210 -16.32 -4.71 -5.50
C PHE A 210 -17.73 -4.59 -6.07
N LYS A 211 -18.73 -5.13 -5.36
CA LYS A 211 -20.13 -5.03 -5.76
C LYS A 211 -20.64 -3.58 -5.82
N ASN A 212 -20.24 -2.75 -4.88
CA ASN A 212 -20.67 -1.35 -4.84
C ASN A 212 -20.06 -0.52 -5.98
N ASN A 213 -18.87 -0.89 -6.45
CA ASN A 213 -18.17 -0.21 -7.54
C ASN A 213 -18.41 -0.87 -8.91
N GLU A 214 -19.23 -1.94 -8.97
CA GLU A 214 -19.57 -2.66 -10.20
C GLU A 214 -18.35 -3.16 -10.98
N ILE A 215 -17.27 -3.49 -10.26
CA ILE A 215 -16.04 -4.08 -10.81
C ILE A 215 -15.75 -5.43 -10.17
N ASP A 216 -15.06 -6.29 -10.89
CA ASP A 216 -14.53 -7.52 -10.35
C ASP A 216 -13.02 -7.43 -10.02
N PHE A 217 -12.47 -8.50 -9.47
CA PHE A 217 -11.05 -8.53 -9.10
C PHE A 217 -10.12 -8.47 -10.32
N LYS A 218 -10.54 -9.00 -11.46
CA LYS A 218 -9.77 -8.95 -12.70
C LYS A 218 -9.67 -7.52 -13.22
N GLN A 219 -10.81 -6.84 -13.34
CA GLN A 219 -10.87 -5.43 -13.74
C GLN A 219 -10.07 -4.53 -12.79
N PHE A 220 -10.19 -4.76 -11.48
CA PHE A 220 -9.40 -4.03 -10.47
C PHE A 220 -7.88 -4.22 -10.66
N ARG A 221 -7.44 -5.42 -11.03
CA ARG A 221 -6.03 -5.68 -11.35
C ARG A 221 -5.60 -5.04 -12.67
N GLU A 222 -6.44 -5.11 -13.69
CA GLU A 222 -6.19 -4.49 -15.00
C GLU A 222 -5.96 -2.99 -14.85
N MET A 223 -6.82 -2.27 -14.13
CA MET A 223 -6.65 -0.83 -13.84
C MET A 223 -5.29 -0.53 -13.17
N GLN A 224 -4.84 -1.38 -12.24
CA GLN A 224 -3.53 -1.20 -11.61
C GLN A 224 -2.38 -1.44 -12.59
N VAL A 225 -2.48 -2.48 -13.43
CA VAL A 225 -1.47 -2.79 -14.45
C VAL A 225 -1.39 -1.68 -15.49
N GLU A 226 -2.52 -1.17 -15.96
CA GLU A 226 -2.57 -0.02 -16.89
C GLU A 226 -1.85 1.19 -16.30
N LYS A 227 -2.15 1.52 -15.03
CA LYS A 227 -1.45 2.64 -14.37
C LYS A 227 0.05 2.41 -14.22
N LEU A 228 0.46 1.20 -13.90
CA LEU A 228 1.89 0.86 -13.81
C LEU A 228 2.58 0.94 -15.18
N ASP A 229 1.90 0.55 -16.25
CA ASP A 229 2.40 0.70 -17.62
C ASP A 229 2.58 2.17 -18.02
N GLU A 230 1.62 3.04 -17.69
CA GLU A 230 1.75 4.49 -17.88
C GLU A 230 3.00 5.02 -17.15
N LEU A 231 3.19 4.60 -15.89
CA LEU A 231 4.33 5.05 -15.09
C LEU A 231 5.68 4.54 -15.63
N VAL A 232 5.72 3.35 -16.24
CA VAL A 232 6.90 2.84 -16.96
C VAL A 232 7.19 3.71 -18.19
N GLN A 233 6.15 4.08 -18.95
CA GLN A 233 6.30 4.94 -20.13
C GLN A 233 6.76 6.35 -19.74
N GLU A 234 6.29 6.90 -18.63
CA GLU A 234 6.74 8.19 -18.10
C GLU A 234 8.25 8.20 -17.76
N MET A 235 8.82 7.05 -17.40
CA MET A 235 10.28 6.90 -17.24
C MET A 235 11.03 6.81 -18.57
N GLY A 236 10.34 6.85 -19.72
CA GLY A 236 10.95 6.60 -21.02
C GLY A 236 11.37 5.13 -21.23
N ALA A 237 10.84 4.22 -20.45
CA ALA A 237 11.12 2.79 -20.51
C ALA A 237 9.99 2.01 -21.21
N VAL A 238 10.25 0.74 -21.53
CA VAL A 238 9.27 -0.19 -22.10
C VAL A 238 8.98 -1.28 -21.09
N ARG A 239 7.72 -1.66 -20.96
CA ARG A 239 7.35 -2.77 -20.08
C ARG A 239 7.99 -4.08 -20.53
N LYS A 240 8.70 -4.75 -19.63
CA LYS A 240 9.16 -6.13 -19.79
C LYS A 240 8.02 -7.07 -19.36
N ILE A 241 7.51 -7.85 -20.29
CA ILE A 241 6.55 -8.92 -19.96
C ILE A 241 7.37 -10.09 -19.41
N VAL A 242 7.23 -10.33 -18.11
CA VAL A 242 7.80 -11.51 -17.46
C VAL A 242 6.75 -12.61 -17.56
N GLY A 243 7.12 -13.78 -18.10
CA GLY A 243 6.22 -14.92 -18.21
C GLY A 243 5.62 -15.29 -16.84
N THR A 244 4.38 -15.71 -16.82
CA THR A 244 3.78 -16.34 -15.64
C THR A 244 4.60 -17.58 -15.33
N HIS A 245 5.24 -17.65 -14.16
CA HIS A 245 5.73 -18.91 -13.64
C HIS A 245 4.52 -19.83 -13.47
N GLU A 246 4.38 -20.84 -14.33
CA GLU A 246 3.54 -21.98 -14.04
C GLU A 246 4.16 -22.65 -12.81
N TYR A 247 3.46 -22.55 -11.68
CA TYR A 247 3.82 -23.35 -10.52
C TYR A 247 3.57 -24.80 -10.90
N GLU A 248 4.63 -25.55 -11.20
CA GLU A 248 4.57 -27.00 -11.19
C GLU A 248 4.13 -27.41 -9.78
N LYS A 249 2.94 -28.01 -9.69
CA LYS A 249 2.49 -28.59 -8.42
C LYS A 249 3.51 -29.68 -8.06
N PRO A 250 4.07 -29.66 -6.82
CA PRO A 250 4.89 -30.78 -6.37
C PRO A 250 4.07 -32.07 -6.48
N SER A 251 4.63 -33.03 -7.17
CA SER A 251 4.12 -34.39 -7.30
C SER A 251 4.07 -35.09 -5.94
#